data_bc02749a9a698fc78c042dc82f052b94
#
_entry.id   bc02749a9a698fc78c042dc82f052b94
#
_cell.length_a   1.000
_cell.length_b   1.000
_cell.length_c   1.000
_cell.angle_alpha   90.00
_cell.angle_beta   90.00
_cell.angle_gamma   90.00
#
_symmetry.space_group_name_H-M   'P 1'
#
loop_
_entity.id
_entity.type
_entity.pdbx_description
1 polymer ?
#
loop_
_entity_poly.entity_id
_entity_poly.type
_entity_poly.pdbx_seq_one_letter_code
_entity_poly.pdbx_strand_id
1 'polypeptide(L)'
;MPPIRRSNLGRRTRNATNQANYRSNSQTREARARHSTNNRASLNRAAFSYDVSIDYSNYQCVVIGSMNSVCSHCKALKYKNEANGLCCANGKVKLIPLDPPPEPLYSLVSGIGTDSIHFLTNIQQYNNFFQITSFGATNVVRENFMPTFKIQGQIYHRAGSLLPVSDSDNKFLQIYFMGNSPQEIDLRCAHNNLVKRSIVEQLQTLFHQHNQLIILFKTALDLMPSDNHKIVIRADKTPAGQHTRRFNAPTIDEVAIVVVGENLESCDIVLHRRNDQLQRIKETHRSYDALQYPIIFWQGEDGYDFSIKMINPIAGSETNKKVSSMNYYSYRLMIRENEDNHILKCRRLYHKYVVDMYVKIETERLTFIRLNQTKLRSEEYIHLRDAINTDGNAQNVGRMTILPATYIGSPRHMHEYAQDAMSYVRHYGTADLFITFTCNPQWIEINQELFSGQSPIDRRDITARVFRQKLKSLMDFIVKHNVFGETRCWMYSVEWQKRGLPHAHILIWLVENLKI
;
A
#
# COMPACT_ATOMS: atom_id res chain seq x y z
N MET A 1 -15.12 -5.96 -0.54
CA MET A 1 -15.89 -4.92 -1.26
C MET A 1 -15.34 -3.56 -0.89
N PRO A 2 -15.12 -2.65 -1.82
CA PRO A 2 -14.70 -1.29 -1.53
C PRO A 2 -15.83 -0.49 -0.86
N PRO A 3 -15.51 0.62 -0.15
CA PRO A 3 -16.50 1.38 0.59
C PRO A 3 -17.47 2.11 -0.34
N ILE A 4 -18.74 2.03 0.00
CA ILE A 4 -19.79 2.92 -0.52
C ILE A 4 -19.57 4.29 0.14
N ARG A 5 -19.46 5.38 -0.62
CA ARG A 5 -19.36 6.71 -0.04
C ARG A 5 -20.73 7.22 0.42
N ARG A 6 -20.77 7.85 1.59
CA ARG A 6 -21.97 8.45 2.15
C ARG A 6 -22.55 9.53 1.26
N SER A 7 -23.85 9.52 1.17
CA SER A 7 -24.68 10.45 0.45
C SER A 7 -24.71 11.87 1.04
N ASN A 8 -25.25 12.81 0.29
CA ASN A 8 -25.36 14.22 0.68
C ASN A 8 -26.35 14.52 1.84
N LEU A 9 -27.12 13.55 2.36
CA LEU A 9 -28.16 13.83 3.35
C LEU A 9 -27.60 14.44 4.64
N GLY A 10 -26.50 13.89 5.19
CA GLY A 10 -25.84 14.43 6.38
C GLY A 10 -25.06 15.73 6.15
N ARG A 11 -24.80 16.12 4.89
CA ARG A 11 -24.15 17.39 4.55
C ARG A 11 -25.13 18.56 4.40
N ARG A 12 -26.41 18.30 4.05
CA ARG A 12 -27.42 19.37 3.90
C ARG A 12 -27.72 20.07 5.22
N THR A 13 -27.75 19.38 6.36
CA THR A 13 -27.94 20.00 7.68
C THR A 13 -26.77 20.88 8.13
N ARG A 14 -25.52 20.51 7.76
CA ARG A 14 -24.34 21.36 8.04
C ARG A 14 -24.15 22.49 7.02
N ASN A 15 -24.61 22.34 5.80
CA ASN A 15 -24.52 23.37 4.77
C ASN A 15 -25.57 24.49 4.94
N ALA A 16 -26.73 24.20 5.55
CA ALA A 16 -27.72 25.22 5.85
C ALA A 16 -27.21 26.28 6.87
N THR A 17 -26.41 25.85 7.85
CA THR A 17 -25.77 26.73 8.82
C THR A 17 -24.60 27.53 8.24
N ASN A 18 -23.89 26.95 7.26
CA ASN A 18 -22.81 27.66 6.57
C ASN A 18 -23.30 28.62 5.46
N GLN A 19 -24.47 28.40 4.89
CA GLN A 19 -25.05 29.33 3.91
C GLN A 19 -25.52 30.65 4.53
N ALA A 20 -25.88 30.67 5.80
CA ALA A 20 -26.24 31.92 6.50
C ALA A 20 -25.04 32.86 6.67
N ASN A 21 -23.84 32.31 6.88
CA ASN A 21 -22.59 33.07 7.01
C ASN A 21 -21.96 33.50 5.65
N TYR A 22 -22.44 32.93 4.55
CA TYR A 22 -21.93 33.26 3.20
C TYR A 22 -22.67 34.43 2.52
N ARG A 23 -23.83 34.83 3.03
CA ARG A 23 -24.63 35.92 2.44
C ARG A 23 -24.15 37.33 2.80
N SER A 24 -23.23 37.49 3.76
CA SER A 24 -22.73 38.82 4.18
C SER A 24 -21.53 39.34 3.35
N ASN A 25 -20.95 38.53 2.43
CA ASN A 25 -19.80 38.93 1.59
C ASN A 25 -20.12 38.96 0.09
N SER A 26 -21.37 39.19 -0.31
CA SER A 26 -21.82 39.07 -1.71
C SER A 26 -21.42 40.22 -2.62
N GLN A 27 -21.20 41.43 -2.11
CA GLN A 27 -21.00 42.63 -2.96
C GLN A 27 -19.62 42.71 -3.67
N THR A 28 -18.58 42.06 -3.14
CA THR A 28 -17.25 42.04 -3.77
C THR A 28 -17.04 40.86 -4.73
N ARG A 29 -17.90 39.87 -4.71
CA ARG A 29 -17.87 38.71 -5.62
C ARG A 29 -18.58 38.93 -6.93
N GLU A 30 -19.61 39.79 -6.97
CA GLU A 30 -20.36 40.09 -8.19
C GLU A 30 -19.54 40.87 -9.21
N ALA A 31 -18.61 41.72 -8.78
CA ALA A 31 -17.74 42.47 -9.69
C ALA A 31 -16.66 41.56 -10.36
N ARG A 32 -16.20 40.50 -9.69
CA ARG A 32 -15.28 39.51 -10.28
C ARG A 32 -16.00 38.42 -11.09
N ALA A 33 -17.27 38.18 -10.86
CA ALA A 33 -18.08 37.24 -11.63
C ALA A 33 -18.44 37.77 -13.01
N ARG A 34 -18.58 39.08 -13.18
CA ARG A 34 -18.97 39.70 -14.47
C ARG A 34 -17.89 39.64 -15.57
N HIS A 35 -16.61 39.40 -15.21
CA HIS A 35 -15.52 39.25 -16.22
C HIS A 35 -15.22 37.80 -16.60
N SER A 36 -15.84 36.82 -15.93
CA SER A 36 -15.66 35.38 -16.21
C SER A 36 -16.88 34.71 -16.88
N THR A 37 -17.92 35.48 -17.22
CA THR A 37 -19.21 34.91 -17.62
C THR A 37 -19.40 34.73 -19.13
N ASN A 38 -18.36 34.86 -19.94
CA ASN A 38 -18.56 34.82 -21.41
C ASN A 38 -18.34 33.45 -22.07
N ASN A 39 -18.20 32.33 -21.37
CA ASN A 39 -18.21 31.00 -22.03
C ASN A 39 -18.62 29.81 -21.12
N ARG A 40 -19.50 30.01 -20.16
CA ARG A 40 -20.16 28.90 -19.49
C ARG A 40 -21.61 28.79 -19.97
N ALA A 41 -21.81 28.16 -21.11
CA ALA A 41 -23.13 27.60 -21.43
C ALA A 41 -23.59 26.78 -20.23
N SER A 42 -24.83 26.95 -19.80
CA SER A 42 -25.40 26.16 -18.71
C SER A 42 -25.31 24.69 -19.11
N LEU A 43 -24.58 23.88 -18.34
CA LEU A 43 -24.45 22.44 -18.57
C LEU A 43 -25.68 21.67 -18.04
N ASN A 44 -26.67 22.37 -17.53
CA ASN A 44 -27.91 21.77 -17.05
C ASN A 44 -28.57 20.96 -18.19
N ARG A 45 -28.80 19.66 -17.94
CA ARG A 45 -29.37 18.71 -18.91
C ARG A 45 -28.54 18.49 -20.18
N ALA A 46 -27.26 18.88 -20.17
CA ALA A 46 -26.40 18.74 -21.36
C ALA A 46 -26.20 17.28 -21.81
N ALA A 47 -26.39 16.31 -20.91
CA ALA A 47 -26.31 14.89 -21.25
C ALA A 47 -27.34 14.43 -22.29
N PHE A 48 -28.48 15.14 -22.40
CA PHE A 48 -29.54 14.85 -23.39
C PHE A 48 -29.32 15.56 -24.73
N SER A 49 -28.31 16.43 -24.82
CA SER A 49 -27.92 17.16 -26.02
C SER A 49 -26.55 16.71 -26.53
N TYR A 50 -26.23 15.41 -26.33
CA TYR A 50 -24.95 14.83 -26.76
C TYR A 50 -24.86 14.88 -28.31
N ASP A 51 -23.78 15.45 -28.81
CA ASP A 51 -23.47 15.52 -30.23
C ASP A 51 -22.26 14.65 -30.56
N VAL A 52 -22.47 13.61 -31.35
CA VAL A 52 -21.44 12.63 -31.75
C VAL A 52 -20.30 13.29 -32.54
N SER A 53 -20.57 14.44 -33.23
CA SER A 53 -19.57 15.16 -34.01
C SER A 53 -18.55 15.90 -33.15
N ILE A 54 -18.84 16.12 -31.87
CA ILE A 54 -17.98 16.87 -30.96
C ILE A 54 -17.04 15.91 -30.22
N ASP A 55 -15.73 16.17 -30.30
CA ASP A 55 -14.74 15.47 -29.47
C ASP A 55 -14.71 16.08 -28.06
N TYR A 56 -15.34 15.37 -27.12
CA TYR A 56 -15.37 15.75 -25.71
C TYR A 56 -14.11 15.34 -24.93
N SER A 57 -13.18 14.61 -25.53
CA SER A 57 -12.02 14.04 -24.83
C SER A 57 -11.10 15.10 -24.23
N ASN A 58 -11.03 16.28 -24.84
CA ASN A 58 -10.18 17.40 -24.47
C ASN A 58 -10.87 18.46 -23.58
N TYR A 59 -12.12 18.23 -23.18
CA TYR A 59 -12.81 19.17 -22.31
C TYR A 59 -12.15 19.22 -20.91
N GLN A 60 -12.03 20.44 -20.35
CA GLN A 60 -11.40 20.67 -19.04
C GLN A 60 -12.02 19.86 -17.88
N CYS A 61 -13.26 19.46 -18.02
CA CYS A 61 -13.95 18.62 -17.04
C CYS A 61 -13.59 17.14 -17.16
N VAL A 62 -13.12 16.69 -18.31
CA VAL A 62 -12.70 15.31 -18.58
C VAL A 62 -11.22 15.13 -18.30
N VAL A 63 -10.39 16.13 -18.63
CA VAL A 63 -8.94 16.09 -18.44
C VAL A 63 -8.60 16.56 -17.02
N ILE A 64 -7.99 15.69 -16.23
CA ILE A 64 -7.55 16.03 -14.85
C ILE A 64 -6.14 16.65 -14.82
N GLY A 65 -5.40 16.59 -15.93
CA GLY A 65 -4.02 17.08 -16.05
C GLY A 65 -2.98 16.12 -15.46
N SER A 66 -1.72 16.48 -15.57
CA SER A 66 -0.57 15.74 -15.02
C SER A 66 -0.39 15.97 -13.51
N MET A 67 0.52 15.19 -12.90
CA MET A 67 0.92 15.37 -11.50
C MET A 67 1.86 16.58 -11.34
N ASN A 68 1.33 17.79 -11.48
CA ASN A 68 2.07 19.06 -11.39
C ASN A 68 1.87 19.82 -10.07
N SER A 69 1.10 19.29 -9.14
CA SER A 69 0.91 19.87 -7.81
C SER A 69 2.01 19.37 -6.85
N VAL A 70 3.05 20.18 -6.68
CA VAL A 70 4.20 19.84 -5.85
C VAL A 70 3.90 20.08 -4.38
N CYS A 71 4.16 19.09 -3.51
CA CYS A 71 4.04 19.27 -2.07
C CYS A 71 5.12 20.22 -1.54
N SER A 72 4.73 21.26 -0.81
CA SER A 72 5.67 22.25 -0.25
C SER A 72 6.65 21.64 0.77
N HIS A 73 6.26 20.58 1.46
CA HIS A 73 7.07 19.94 2.50
C HIS A 73 8.03 18.87 1.99
N CYS A 74 7.53 17.92 1.17
CA CYS A 74 8.31 16.74 0.77
C CYS A 74 8.55 16.64 -0.73
N LYS A 75 8.15 17.64 -1.52
CA LYS A 75 8.33 17.71 -2.97
C LYS A 75 7.67 16.58 -3.78
N ALA A 76 6.75 15.84 -3.15
CA ALA A 76 5.99 14.81 -3.84
C ALA A 76 5.04 15.42 -4.87
N LEU A 77 4.94 14.75 -6.02
CA LEU A 77 4.06 15.12 -7.12
C LEU A 77 2.64 14.58 -6.88
N LYS A 78 1.66 15.43 -7.10
CA LYS A 78 0.25 15.12 -6.90
C LYS A 78 -0.61 15.69 -8.03
N TYR A 79 -1.77 15.07 -8.24
CA TYR A 79 -2.83 15.68 -9.03
C TYR A 79 -3.47 16.84 -8.26
N LYS A 80 -3.94 17.85 -8.96
CA LYS A 80 -4.48 19.12 -8.42
C LYS A 80 -5.47 18.96 -7.26
N ASN A 81 -6.29 17.91 -7.26
CA ASN A 81 -7.37 17.70 -6.30
C ASN A 81 -7.07 16.62 -5.25
N GLU A 82 -5.84 16.13 -5.16
CA GLU A 82 -5.44 15.18 -4.13
C GLU A 82 -5.25 15.85 -2.76
N ALA A 83 -5.47 15.08 -1.71
CA ALA A 83 -5.37 15.60 -0.34
C ALA A 83 -3.95 16.08 -0.02
N ASN A 84 -3.84 17.23 0.66
CA ASN A 84 -2.54 17.82 1.00
C ASN A 84 -1.68 16.90 1.86
N GLY A 85 -2.28 16.12 2.76
CA GLY A 85 -1.57 15.20 3.66
C GLY A 85 -1.23 13.83 3.07
N LEU A 86 -1.60 13.53 1.82
CA LEU A 86 -1.46 12.20 1.20
C LEU A 86 -0.03 11.68 1.24
N CYS A 87 0.96 12.53 1.01
CA CYS A 87 2.37 12.15 0.82
C CYS A 87 3.21 12.17 2.10
N CYS A 88 2.98 13.11 3.02
CA CYS A 88 3.84 13.33 4.19
C CYS A 88 3.07 13.79 5.44
N ALA A 89 1.77 13.53 5.51
CA ALA A 89 0.91 13.98 6.62
C ALA A 89 1.07 15.49 6.93
N ASN A 90 1.10 16.34 5.89
CA ASN A 90 1.34 17.79 5.98
C ASN A 90 2.70 18.14 6.61
N GLY A 91 3.76 17.50 6.15
CA GLY A 91 5.13 17.75 6.59
C GLY A 91 5.53 17.06 7.90
N LYS A 92 4.63 16.30 8.53
CA LYS A 92 4.94 15.59 9.80
C LYS A 92 5.77 14.33 9.61
N VAL A 93 5.83 13.81 8.39
CA VAL A 93 6.65 12.64 8.04
C VAL A 93 7.79 13.10 7.14
N LYS A 94 9.01 12.78 7.55
CA LYS A 94 10.22 13.01 6.78
C LYS A 94 11.09 11.77 6.90
N LEU A 95 11.22 11.01 5.83
CA LEU A 95 12.07 9.83 5.76
C LEU A 95 13.31 10.16 4.93
N ILE A 96 14.38 9.43 5.19
CA ILE A 96 15.60 9.51 4.38
C ILE A 96 15.30 8.89 3.02
N PRO A 97 15.64 9.51 1.89
CA PRO A 97 15.53 8.90 0.57
C PRO A 97 16.28 7.58 0.51
N LEU A 98 15.80 6.65 -0.31
CA LEU A 98 16.58 5.46 -0.64
C LEU A 98 17.65 5.84 -1.65
N ASP A 99 18.85 5.30 -1.49
CA ASP A 99 19.90 5.49 -2.46
C ASP A 99 19.54 4.78 -3.77
N PRO A 100 19.89 5.35 -4.93
CA PRO A 100 19.75 4.65 -6.19
C PRO A 100 20.61 3.38 -6.19
N PRO A 101 20.10 2.26 -6.72
CA PRO A 101 20.88 1.04 -6.76
C PRO A 101 22.11 1.22 -7.66
N PRO A 102 23.27 0.61 -7.32
CA PRO A 102 24.44 0.61 -8.18
C PRO A 102 24.25 -0.34 -9.38
N GLU A 103 25.18 -0.31 -10.33
CA GLU A 103 25.27 -1.31 -11.37
C GLU A 103 25.59 -2.71 -10.78
N PRO A 104 25.00 -3.77 -11.28
CA PRO A 104 24.13 -3.87 -12.46
C PRO A 104 22.64 -3.62 -12.18
N LEU A 105 22.23 -3.50 -10.92
CA LEU A 105 20.81 -3.42 -10.55
C LEU A 105 20.15 -2.14 -11.11
N TYR A 106 20.86 -1.02 -11.17
CA TYR A 106 20.37 0.22 -11.77
C TYR A 106 19.91 0.01 -13.21
N SER A 107 20.76 -0.59 -14.05
CA SER A 107 20.42 -0.92 -15.45
C SER A 107 19.32 -1.99 -15.55
N LEU A 108 19.34 -3.00 -14.67
CA LEU A 108 18.34 -4.06 -14.67
C LEU A 108 16.91 -3.56 -14.36
N VAL A 109 16.75 -2.53 -13.55
CA VAL A 109 15.42 -1.94 -13.23
C VAL A 109 15.02 -0.83 -14.20
N SER A 110 15.88 -0.42 -15.12
CA SER A 110 15.63 0.71 -16.03
C SER A 110 14.47 0.51 -17.01
N GLY A 111 14.14 -0.72 -17.36
CA GLY A 111 13.18 -1.08 -18.40
C GLY A 111 13.76 -1.03 -19.83
N ILE A 112 15.06 -0.77 -19.98
CA ILE A 112 15.75 -0.61 -21.26
C ILE A 112 16.76 -1.75 -21.47
N GLY A 113 16.73 -2.36 -22.66
CA GLY A 113 17.61 -3.45 -23.01
C GLY A 113 17.06 -4.85 -22.68
N THR A 114 17.65 -5.86 -23.34
CA THR A 114 17.15 -7.25 -23.30
C THR A 114 17.25 -7.87 -21.91
N ASP A 115 18.32 -7.59 -21.17
CA ASP A 115 18.54 -8.13 -19.83
C ASP A 115 17.62 -7.48 -18.81
N SER A 116 17.38 -6.16 -18.91
CA SER A 116 16.40 -5.46 -18.08
C SER A 116 14.97 -5.98 -18.31
N ILE A 117 14.56 -6.15 -19.56
CA ILE A 117 13.22 -6.67 -19.89
C ILE A 117 13.06 -8.09 -19.33
N HIS A 118 14.06 -8.96 -19.53
CA HIS A 118 14.06 -10.31 -18.99
C HIS A 118 14.02 -10.31 -17.45
N PHE A 119 14.86 -9.50 -16.82
CA PHE A 119 14.93 -9.36 -15.37
C PHE A 119 13.58 -8.90 -14.79
N LEU A 120 13.00 -7.84 -15.32
CA LEU A 120 11.73 -7.28 -14.84
C LEU A 120 10.54 -8.21 -15.09
N THR A 121 10.59 -9.03 -16.13
CA THR A 121 9.56 -10.07 -16.38
C THR A 121 9.61 -11.16 -15.31
N ASN A 122 10.80 -11.52 -14.84
CA ASN A 122 11.05 -12.59 -13.87
C ASN A 122 11.49 -12.08 -12.50
N ILE A 123 11.27 -10.81 -12.18
CA ILE A 123 11.82 -10.14 -11.00
C ILE A 123 11.45 -10.81 -9.66
N GLN A 124 10.28 -11.44 -9.59
CA GLN A 124 9.88 -12.18 -8.39
C GLN A 124 10.75 -13.42 -8.17
N GLN A 125 11.13 -14.13 -9.25
CA GLN A 125 12.03 -15.29 -9.19
C GLN A 125 13.43 -14.85 -8.77
N TYR A 126 13.94 -13.77 -9.35
CA TYR A 126 15.23 -13.21 -8.93
C TYR A 126 15.20 -12.80 -7.46
N ASN A 127 14.14 -12.14 -6.99
CA ASN A 127 14.02 -11.80 -5.58
C ASN A 127 13.97 -13.05 -4.67
N ASN A 128 13.25 -14.10 -5.09
CA ASN A 128 13.14 -15.34 -4.31
C ASN A 128 14.48 -16.06 -4.15
N PHE A 129 15.43 -15.88 -5.05
CA PHE A 129 16.77 -16.44 -4.92
C PHE A 129 17.62 -15.77 -3.86
N PHE A 130 17.32 -14.53 -3.54
CA PHE A 130 18.10 -13.71 -2.61
C PHE A 130 17.34 -13.37 -1.33
N GLN A 131 16.04 -13.66 -1.25
CA GLN A 131 15.27 -13.43 -0.02
C GLN A 131 15.80 -14.31 1.12
N ILE A 132 15.83 -13.73 2.31
CA ILE A 132 16.36 -14.38 3.51
C ILE A 132 15.23 -15.09 4.27
N THR A 133 13.99 -14.64 4.07
CA THR A 133 12.80 -15.16 4.76
C THR A 133 11.84 -15.84 3.81
N SER A 134 11.06 -16.78 4.34
CA SER A 134 9.95 -17.39 3.63
C SER A 134 8.65 -16.66 3.92
N PHE A 135 7.81 -16.49 2.89
CA PHE A 135 6.46 -15.98 3.02
C PHE A 135 5.51 -17.11 3.47
N GLY A 136 4.76 -16.87 4.54
CA GLY A 136 3.77 -17.81 5.04
C GLY A 136 2.41 -17.15 5.24
N ALA A 137 1.35 -17.96 5.14
CA ALA A 137 -0.01 -17.57 5.47
C ALA A 137 -0.66 -18.69 6.31
N THR A 138 -1.55 -18.32 7.23
CA THR A 138 -2.19 -19.30 8.11
C THR A 138 -3.03 -20.28 7.30
N ASN A 139 -3.83 -19.79 6.37
CA ASN A 139 -4.62 -20.61 5.46
C ASN A 139 -4.62 -20.00 4.05
N VAL A 140 -4.43 -20.84 3.04
CA VAL A 140 -4.55 -20.47 1.62
C VAL A 140 -5.78 -21.16 1.05
N VAL A 141 -6.78 -20.37 0.68
CA VAL A 141 -8.01 -20.88 0.03
C VAL A 141 -7.81 -20.83 -1.48
N ARG A 142 -7.80 -21.99 -2.13
CA ARG A 142 -7.81 -22.12 -3.59
C ARG A 142 -9.22 -22.39 -4.05
N GLU A 143 -9.84 -21.43 -4.71
CA GLU A 143 -11.14 -21.63 -5.37
C GLU A 143 -10.91 -22.02 -6.84
N ASN A 144 -11.51 -23.12 -7.27
CA ASN A 144 -11.30 -23.70 -8.62
C ASN A 144 -11.82 -22.83 -9.78
N PHE A 145 -12.59 -21.78 -9.50
CA PHE A 145 -13.28 -21.01 -10.55
C PHE A 145 -12.66 -19.65 -10.88
N MET A 146 -11.72 -19.15 -10.07
CA MET A 146 -11.08 -17.84 -10.27
C MET A 146 -9.65 -17.81 -9.77
N PRO A 147 -8.69 -17.21 -10.50
CA PRO A 147 -7.32 -17.08 -10.05
C PRO A 147 -7.17 -15.97 -9.00
N THR A 148 -8.02 -15.97 -7.97
CA THR A 148 -7.88 -15.08 -6.82
C THR A 148 -7.20 -15.83 -5.70
N PHE A 149 -6.10 -15.26 -5.23
CA PHE A 149 -5.41 -15.75 -4.06
C PHE A 149 -6.09 -15.18 -2.82
N LYS A 150 -6.81 -16.03 -2.08
CA LYS A 150 -7.46 -15.67 -0.81
C LYS A 150 -6.62 -16.15 0.35
N ILE A 151 -6.35 -15.27 1.29
CA ILE A 151 -5.64 -15.57 2.52
C ILE A 151 -6.63 -15.39 3.66
N GLN A 152 -6.82 -16.46 4.45
CA GLN A 152 -7.51 -16.38 5.73
C GLN A 152 -6.48 -16.38 6.85
N GLY A 153 -6.54 -15.35 7.73
CA GLY A 153 -5.61 -15.19 8.84
C GLY A 153 -4.46 -14.25 8.52
N GLN A 154 -3.36 -14.39 9.24
CA GLN A 154 -2.21 -13.50 9.16
C GLN A 154 -1.20 -13.98 8.13
N ILE A 155 -0.64 -13.03 7.37
CA ILE A 155 0.60 -13.21 6.62
C ILE A 155 1.75 -13.03 7.59
N TYR A 156 2.80 -13.81 7.42
CA TYR A 156 4.01 -13.69 8.23
C TYR A 156 5.22 -14.12 7.42
N HIS A 157 6.37 -13.56 7.79
CA HIS A 157 7.67 -14.01 7.31
C HIS A 157 8.31 -14.93 8.34
N ARG A 158 9.01 -15.95 7.89
CA ARG A 158 9.77 -16.87 8.74
C ARG A 158 11.23 -16.90 8.30
N ALA A 159 12.12 -16.86 9.28
CA ALA A 159 13.53 -17.13 9.08
C ALA A 159 13.87 -18.52 9.61
N GLY A 160 14.74 -19.23 8.91
CA GLY A 160 15.31 -20.49 9.34
C GLY A 160 16.69 -20.31 9.97
N SER A 161 17.41 -21.42 10.18
CA SER A 161 18.80 -21.41 10.62
C SER A 161 19.75 -20.95 9.50
N LEU A 162 20.97 -20.58 9.89
CA LEU A 162 22.04 -20.19 8.97
C LEU A 162 22.53 -21.36 8.10
N LEU A 163 22.62 -22.54 8.71
CA LEU A 163 23.04 -23.76 8.05
C LEU A 163 21.91 -24.81 8.10
N PRO A 164 21.79 -25.68 7.12
CA PRO A 164 20.83 -26.77 7.12
C PRO A 164 21.19 -27.82 8.18
N VAL A 165 20.19 -28.56 8.63
CA VAL A 165 20.40 -29.67 9.58
C VAL A 165 20.99 -30.87 8.86
N SER A 166 20.60 -31.12 7.61
CA SER A 166 21.17 -32.13 6.73
C SER A 166 21.63 -31.49 5.42
N ASP A 167 22.70 -32.00 4.81
CA ASP A 167 23.32 -31.41 3.61
C ASP A 167 22.45 -31.48 2.34
N SER A 168 21.22 -32.00 2.42
CA SER A 168 20.40 -32.31 1.25
C SER A 168 19.43 -31.22 0.80
N ASP A 169 19.07 -30.24 1.66
CA ASP A 169 17.97 -29.28 1.36
C ASP A 169 18.27 -27.85 1.81
N ASN A 170 19.12 -27.16 1.04
CA ASN A 170 19.46 -25.76 1.32
C ASN A 170 18.37 -24.80 0.85
N LYS A 171 17.83 -23.98 1.75
CA LYS A 171 16.71 -23.05 1.45
C LYS A 171 17.00 -21.63 1.94
N PHE A 172 16.58 -20.63 1.14
CA PHE A 172 16.60 -19.20 1.53
C PHE A 172 17.97 -18.73 2.04
N LEU A 173 18.03 -18.27 3.27
CA LEU A 173 19.23 -17.77 3.95
C LEU A 173 20.41 -18.75 3.88
N GLN A 174 20.13 -20.04 3.95
CA GLN A 174 21.17 -21.10 3.99
C GLN A 174 22.06 -21.09 2.76
N ILE A 175 21.54 -20.71 1.59
CA ILE A 175 22.32 -20.67 0.34
C ILE A 175 23.51 -19.71 0.42
N TYR A 176 23.42 -18.64 1.20
CA TYR A 176 24.53 -17.69 1.38
C TYR A 176 25.74 -18.25 2.15
N PHE A 177 25.59 -19.43 2.79
CA PHE A 177 26.60 -20.04 3.65
C PHE A 177 27.08 -21.40 3.14
N MET A 178 26.59 -21.85 1.97
CA MET A 178 26.90 -23.15 1.41
C MET A 178 28.03 -23.07 0.40
N GLY A 179 29.26 -23.12 0.88
CA GLY A 179 30.43 -23.22 0.03
C GLY A 179 30.92 -21.91 -0.55
N ASN A 180 31.58 -21.99 -1.72
CA ASN A 180 32.10 -20.82 -2.42
C ASN A 180 31.05 -20.18 -3.35
N SER A 181 31.33 -18.98 -3.85
CA SER A 181 30.41 -18.21 -4.70
C SER A 181 29.87 -18.96 -5.93
N PRO A 182 30.64 -19.78 -6.69
CA PRO A 182 30.10 -20.61 -7.76
C PRO A 182 29.08 -21.66 -7.30
N GLN A 183 29.31 -22.32 -6.16
CA GLN A 183 28.38 -23.31 -5.61
C GLN A 183 27.05 -22.67 -5.17
N GLU A 184 27.10 -21.48 -4.57
CA GLU A 184 25.89 -20.73 -4.24
C GLU A 184 25.07 -20.41 -5.50
N ILE A 185 25.71 -20.06 -6.62
CA ILE A 185 25.06 -19.78 -7.90
C ILE A 185 24.43 -21.04 -8.48
N ASP A 186 25.14 -22.17 -8.45
CA ASP A 186 24.64 -23.46 -8.92
C ASP A 186 23.37 -23.86 -8.15
N LEU A 187 23.39 -23.74 -6.83
CA LEU A 187 22.23 -24.03 -5.97
C LEU A 187 21.04 -23.11 -6.30
N ARG A 188 21.27 -21.80 -6.55
CA ARG A 188 20.19 -20.88 -6.92
C ARG A 188 19.59 -21.22 -8.28
N CYS A 189 20.42 -21.58 -9.26
CA CYS A 189 19.99 -21.86 -10.62
C CYS A 189 19.42 -23.28 -10.82
N ALA A 190 19.73 -24.23 -9.92
CA ALA A 190 19.35 -25.64 -10.07
C ALA A 190 17.83 -25.88 -10.18
N HIS A 191 17.01 -24.99 -9.60
CA HIS A 191 15.56 -25.20 -9.49
C HIS A 191 14.72 -24.29 -10.41
N ASN A 192 15.32 -23.45 -11.26
CA ASN A 192 14.54 -22.53 -12.09
C ASN A 192 15.23 -22.15 -13.40
N ASN A 193 14.71 -22.69 -14.50
CA ASN A 193 15.22 -22.45 -15.85
C ASN A 193 14.76 -21.11 -16.47
N LEU A 194 13.93 -20.33 -15.76
CA LEU A 194 13.42 -19.05 -16.25
C LEU A 194 14.37 -17.88 -16.00
N VAL A 195 15.49 -18.10 -15.30
CA VAL A 195 16.43 -17.04 -14.94
C VAL A 195 17.73 -17.17 -15.73
N LYS A 196 18.37 -16.03 -15.99
CA LYS A 196 19.70 -15.99 -16.61
C LYS A 196 20.77 -16.11 -15.54
N ARG A 197 21.63 -17.13 -15.64
CA ARG A 197 22.76 -17.36 -14.73
C ARG A 197 23.64 -16.11 -14.58
N SER A 198 23.96 -15.44 -15.69
CA SER A 198 24.78 -14.22 -15.68
C SER A 198 24.20 -13.10 -14.82
N ILE A 199 22.87 -12.93 -14.81
CA ILE A 199 22.20 -11.94 -13.95
C ILE A 199 22.26 -12.37 -12.47
N VAL A 200 22.11 -13.67 -12.19
CA VAL A 200 22.24 -14.19 -10.81
C VAL A 200 23.65 -13.96 -10.27
N GLU A 201 24.69 -14.20 -11.07
CA GLU A 201 26.09 -13.95 -10.72
C GLU A 201 26.36 -12.49 -10.38
N GLN A 202 25.87 -11.59 -11.23
CA GLN A 202 26.01 -10.15 -11.02
C GLN A 202 25.28 -9.68 -9.75
N LEU A 203 24.05 -10.14 -9.52
CA LEU A 203 23.28 -9.80 -8.33
C LEU A 203 23.90 -10.36 -7.05
N GLN A 204 24.43 -11.59 -7.09
CA GLN A 204 25.13 -12.18 -5.97
C GLN A 204 26.36 -11.36 -5.58
N THR A 205 27.16 -10.95 -6.57
CA THR A 205 28.32 -10.09 -6.35
C THR A 205 27.90 -8.76 -5.70
N LEU A 206 26.85 -8.13 -6.24
CA LEU A 206 26.31 -6.89 -5.70
C LEU A 206 25.88 -7.05 -4.22
N PHE A 207 25.10 -8.08 -3.90
CA PHE A 207 24.62 -8.29 -2.54
C PHE A 207 25.74 -8.64 -1.56
N HIS A 208 26.75 -9.42 -1.98
CA HIS A 208 27.91 -9.70 -1.15
C HIS A 208 28.76 -8.46 -0.85
N GLN A 209 28.77 -7.47 -1.75
CA GLN A 209 29.54 -6.25 -1.58
C GLN A 209 28.77 -5.14 -0.82
N HIS A 210 27.45 -5.08 -1.01
CA HIS A 210 26.68 -3.92 -0.57
C HIS A 210 25.58 -4.23 0.45
N ASN A 211 25.05 -5.47 0.50
CA ASN A 211 23.98 -5.79 1.45
C ASN A 211 24.53 -6.04 2.84
N GLN A 212 24.31 -5.10 3.72
CA GLN A 212 24.88 -5.09 5.06
C GLN A 212 24.37 -6.28 5.92
N LEU A 213 23.11 -6.72 5.72
CA LEU A 213 22.61 -7.89 6.43
C LEU A 213 23.35 -9.16 6.02
N ILE A 214 23.65 -9.32 4.72
CA ILE A 214 24.38 -10.50 4.21
C ILE A 214 25.83 -10.48 4.69
N ILE A 215 26.51 -9.32 4.60
CA ILE A 215 27.87 -9.14 5.10
C ILE A 215 27.94 -9.51 6.59
N LEU A 216 27.00 -8.96 7.36
CA LEU A 216 26.91 -9.19 8.79
C LEU A 216 26.70 -10.65 9.15
N PHE A 217 25.78 -11.35 8.46
CA PHE A 217 25.51 -12.76 8.70
C PHE A 217 26.74 -13.63 8.38
N LYS A 218 27.47 -13.33 7.32
CA LYS A 218 28.71 -14.05 6.97
C LYS A 218 29.78 -13.84 8.05
N THR A 219 30.02 -12.59 8.45
CA THR A 219 30.99 -12.27 9.51
C THR A 219 30.61 -12.93 10.84
N ALA A 220 29.32 -12.89 11.19
CA ALA A 220 28.86 -13.49 12.44
C ALA A 220 28.97 -15.02 12.43
N LEU A 221 28.72 -15.67 11.28
CA LEU A 221 28.89 -17.12 11.15
C LEU A 221 30.35 -17.55 11.34
N ASP A 222 31.31 -16.77 10.80
CA ASP A 222 32.74 -17.03 10.95
C ASP A 222 33.19 -16.93 12.40
N LEU A 223 32.48 -16.11 13.20
CA LEU A 223 32.74 -15.95 14.64
C LEU A 223 32.04 -16.97 15.52
N MET A 224 31.18 -17.86 14.95
CA MET A 224 30.45 -18.89 15.71
C MET A 224 31.24 -20.19 15.83
N PRO A 225 31.82 -20.51 17.01
CA PRO A 225 32.65 -21.72 17.18
C PRO A 225 31.83 -23.00 17.23
N SER A 226 30.53 -22.95 17.54
CA SER A 226 29.67 -24.16 17.69
C SER A 226 28.21 -23.90 17.37
N ASP A 227 27.41 -24.96 17.19
CA ASP A 227 25.99 -24.88 16.87
C ASP A 227 25.11 -24.32 18.01
N ASN A 228 25.68 -24.18 19.22
CA ASN A 228 24.98 -23.59 20.35
C ASN A 228 24.87 -22.06 20.29
N HIS A 229 25.60 -21.43 19.38
CA HIS A 229 25.59 -19.97 19.21
C HIS A 229 24.41 -19.51 18.35
N LYS A 230 23.96 -18.29 18.62
CA LYS A 230 22.84 -17.64 17.93
C LYS A 230 23.24 -16.24 17.51
N ILE A 231 22.73 -15.78 16.38
CA ILE A 231 22.75 -14.37 15.99
C ILE A 231 21.43 -13.74 16.42
N VAL A 232 21.49 -12.60 17.08
CA VAL A 232 20.32 -11.81 17.48
C VAL A 232 20.34 -10.49 16.77
N ILE A 233 19.35 -10.25 15.91
CA ILE A 233 19.12 -8.94 15.29
C ILE A 233 18.09 -8.22 16.14
N ARG A 234 18.51 -7.17 16.83
CA ARG A 234 17.65 -6.42 17.75
C ARG A 234 16.73 -5.47 17.01
N ALA A 235 15.47 -5.43 17.47
CA ALA A 235 14.43 -4.61 16.84
C ALA A 235 14.60 -3.11 17.09
N ASP A 236 15.24 -2.72 18.20
CA ASP A 236 15.17 -1.35 18.77
C ASP A 236 16.51 -0.67 19.06
N LYS A 237 17.64 -1.31 18.79
CA LYS A 237 18.96 -0.67 19.03
C LYS A 237 19.41 0.20 17.86
N THR A 238 19.61 1.48 18.17
CA THR A 238 20.38 2.39 17.33
C THR A 238 21.85 2.32 17.76
N PRO A 239 22.84 2.21 16.85
CA PRO A 239 24.26 2.17 17.20
C PRO A 239 24.68 3.38 18.02
N ALA A 240 25.47 3.15 19.05
CA ALA A 240 26.01 4.23 19.86
C ALA A 240 26.90 5.16 19.00
N GLY A 241 26.56 6.46 18.95
CA GLY A 241 27.35 7.48 18.25
C GLY A 241 26.95 7.80 16.81
N GLN A 242 25.90 7.18 16.27
CA GLN A 242 25.40 7.51 14.94
C GLN A 242 24.04 8.22 15.00
N HIS A 243 23.78 9.07 14.01
CA HIS A 243 22.54 9.84 13.94
C HIS A 243 21.37 8.86 13.70
N THR A 244 20.31 8.93 14.52
CA THR A 244 19.09 8.11 14.47
C THR A 244 18.34 8.13 13.14
N ARG A 245 18.85 8.82 12.12
CA ARG A 245 18.20 9.02 10.80
C ARG A 245 19.07 8.65 9.61
N ARG A 246 20.26 8.12 9.81
CA ARG A 246 21.03 7.51 8.72
C ARG A 246 20.60 6.05 8.58
N PHE A 247 20.55 5.55 7.35
CA PHE A 247 20.63 4.12 7.07
C PHE A 247 21.99 3.66 7.55
N ASN A 248 22.04 3.29 8.81
CA ASN A 248 23.25 2.73 9.34
C ASN A 248 23.23 1.27 8.93
N ALA A 249 24.21 0.88 8.18
CA ALA A 249 24.55 -0.51 8.06
C ALA A 249 24.54 -1.12 9.46
N PRO A 250 23.85 -2.26 9.69
CA PRO A 250 23.92 -2.95 10.97
C PRO A 250 25.39 -3.14 11.32
N THR A 251 25.81 -2.61 12.46
CA THR A 251 27.18 -2.80 12.95
C THR A 251 27.27 -4.14 13.68
N ILE A 252 28.50 -4.67 13.84
CA ILE A 252 28.74 -5.90 14.62
C ILE A 252 28.13 -5.79 16.02
N ASP A 253 28.06 -4.58 16.60
CA ASP A 253 27.45 -4.32 17.91
C ASP A 253 25.92 -4.41 17.91
N GLU A 254 25.26 -4.34 16.76
CA GLU A 254 23.80 -4.50 16.61
C GLU A 254 23.40 -5.96 16.47
N VAL A 255 24.34 -6.82 16.08
CA VAL A 255 24.17 -8.26 16.03
C VAL A 255 25.02 -8.85 17.12
N ALA A 256 24.42 -9.10 18.28
CA ALA A 256 25.10 -9.80 19.34
C ALA A 256 25.15 -11.30 19.02
N ILE A 257 26.34 -11.87 19.04
CA ILE A 257 26.50 -13.32 19.12
C ILE A 257 26.20 -13.69 20.58
N VAL A 258 25.09 -14.34 20.80
CA VAL A 258 24.61 -14.68 22.15
C VAL A 258 24.83 -16.17 22.39
N VAL A 259 25.48 -16.49 23.50
CA VAL A 259 25.58 -17.86 23.99
C VAL A 259 24.26 -18.27 24.63
N VAL A 260 23.90 -19.55 24.54
CA VAL A 260 22.66 -20.13 25.10
C VAL A 260 22.48 -19.73 26.57
N GLY A 261 21.41 -19.06 26.93
CA GLY A 261 21.03 -18.73 28.30
C GLY A 261 20.65 -17.29 28.60
N GLU A 262 20.83 -16.33 27.67
CA GLU A 262 20.39 -14.94 27.87
C GLU A 262 18.91 -14.72 27.56
N ASN A 263 18.26 -13.83 28.30
CA ASN A 263 16.89 -13.39 28.05
C ASN A 263 16.84 -12.56 26.76
N LEU A 264 16.12 -13.08 25.76
CA LEU A 264 15.90 -12.42 24.47
C LEU A 264 14.57 -11.65 24.51
N GLU A 265 14.55 -10.46 23.91
CA GLU A 265 13.30 -9.71 23.78
C GLU A 265 12.38 -10.36 22.75
N SER A 266 11.08 -10.30 23.00
CA SER A 266 10.06 -10.96 22.14
C SER A 266 9.98 -10.40 20.71
N CYS A 267 10.69 -9.30 20.43
CA CYS A 267 10.71 -8.62 19.13
C CYS A 267 11.96 -8.92 18.31
N ASP A 268 13.00 -9.50 18.92
CA ASP A 268 14.26 -9.77 18.24
C ASP A 268 14.14 -10.94 17.25
N ILE A 269 14.92 -10.87 16.17
CA ILE A 269 15.11 -12.01 15.27
C ILE A 269 16.29 -12.81 15.77
N VAL A 270 16.04 -14.09 16.09
CA VAL A 270 17.06 -15.02 16.56
C VAL A 270 17.36 -16.05 15.48
N LEU A 271 18.55 -16.00 14.90
CA LEU A 271 19.00 -16.95 13.91
C LEU A 271 19.96 -17.95 14.56
N HIS A 272 19.56 -19.22 14.58
CA HIS A 272 20.40 -20.32 15.04
C HIS A 272 21.39 -20.72 13.96
N ARG A 273 22.56 -21.23 14.35
CA ARG A 273 23.51 -21.78 13.39
C ARG A 273 22.91 -23.00 12.68
N ARG A 274 22.33 -23.96 13.44
CA ARG A 274 21.56 -25.12 12.92
C ARG A 274 20.31 -25.32 13.78
N ASN A 275 19.14 -25.36 13.17
CA ASN A 275 17.88 -25.65 13.85
C ASN A 275 16.80 -25.98 12.82
N ASP A 276 15.90 -26.91 13.14
CA ASP A 276 14.74 -27.27 12.33
C ASP A 276 13.57 -26.28 12.49
N GLN A 277 13.62 -25.40 13.48
CA GLN A 277 12.51 -24.51 13.77
C GLN A 277 12.60 -23.22 12.98
N LEU A 278 11.47 -22.86 12.34
CA LEU A 278 11.32 -21.59 11.66
C LEU A 278 10.80 -20.53 12.64
N GLN A 279 11.56 -19.47 12.85
CA GLN A 279 11.11 -18.34 13.65
C GLN A 279 10.23 -17.41 12.82
N ARG A 280 9.07 -17.01 13.38
CA ARG A 280 8.25 -15.95 12.81
C ARG A 280 8.86 -14.60 13.11
N ILE A 281 9.05 -13.77 12.08
CA ILE A 281 9.51 -12.39 12.19
C ILE A 281 8.31 -11.49 12.42
N LYS A 282 8.40 -10.60 13.41
CA LYS A 282 7.36 -9.61 13.63
C LYS A 282 7.36 -8.57 12.51
N GLU A 283 6.19 -8.22 12.04
CA GLU A 283 5.96 -7.26 10.98
C GLU A 283 6.42 -5.83 11.29
N THR A 284 6.68 -5.55 12.57
CA THR A 284 7.19 -4.25 13.07
C THR A 284 8.69 -4.22 13.26
N HIS A 285 9.40 -5.31 12.92
CA HIS A 285 10.84 -5.37 12.98
C HIS A 285 11.44 -4.54 11.84
N ARG A 286 12.44 -3.68 12.13
CA ARG A 286 13.06 -2.78 11.15
C ARG A 286 13.59 -3.49 9.90
N SER A 287 14.15 -4.68 10.04
CA SER A 287 14.70 -5.45 8.93
C SER A 287 13.66 -6.30 8.17
N TYR A 288 12.36 -6.24 8.56
CA TYR A 288 11.31 -7.07 7.97
C TYR A 288 11.22 -6.92 6.45
N ASP A 289 11.26 -5.68 5.96
CA ASP A 289 11.12 -5.38 4.54
C ASP A 289 12.37 -5.83 3.76
N ALA A 290 13.57 -5.56 4.27
CA ALA A 290 14.84 -5.90 3.61
C ALA A 290 15.10 -7.40 3.54
N LEU A 291 14.72 -8.15 4.56
CA LEU A 291 14.88 -9.62 4.59
C LEU A 291 14.04 -10.33 3.53
N GLN A 292 12.88 -9.79 3.16
CA GLN A 292 11.98 -10.38 2.17
C GLN A 292 12.19 -9.82 0.77
N TYR A 293 12.60 -8.55 0.65
CA TYR A 293 12.69 -7.83 -0.61
C TYR A 293 14.09 -7.27 -0.88
N PRO A 294 15.14 -8.13 -0.95
CA PRO A 294 16.52 -7.65 -1.12
C PRO A 294 16.76 -6.91 -2.43
N ILE A 295 15.99 -7.16 -3.51
CA ILE A 295 16.09 -6.38 -4.75
C ILE A 295 15.62 -4.93 -4.54
N ILE A 296 14.61 -4.73 -3.71
CA ILE A 296 14.10 -3.38 -3.38
C ILE A 296 15.02 -2.69 -2.36
N PHE A 297 15.44 -3.41 -1.35
CA PHE A 297 16.30 -2.95 -0.25
C PHE A 297 17.68 -3.55 -0.38
N TRP A 298 18.39 -3.14 -1.41
CA TRP A 298 19.63 -3.75 -1.86
C TRP A 298 20.82 -3.60 -0.89
N GLN A 299 20.79 -2.56 -0.04
CA GLN A 299 21.77 -2.37 1.04
C GLN A 299 21.38 -3.10 2.35
N GLY A 300 20.17 -3.64 2.44
CA GLY A 300 19.63 -4.16 3.70
C GLY A 300 19.05 -3.05 4.60
N GLU A 301 18.52 -1.99 3.98
CA GLU A 301 18.03 -0.77 4.64
C GLU A 301 16.88 -1.06 5.62
N ASP A 302 16.80 -0.23 6.65
CA ASP A 302 15.73 -0.30 7.62
C ASP A 302 14.37 0.03 6.99
N GLY A 303 13.38 -0.82 7.25
CA GLY A 303 11.99 -0.61 6.91
C GLY A 303 11.24 0.18 7.98
N TYR A 304 9.93 -0.08 8.07
CA TYR A 304 9.08 0.52 9.10
C TYR A 304 9.28 -0.13 10.46
N ASP A 305 9.47 0.70 11.48
CA ASP A 305 9.45 0.29 12.88
C ASP A 305 8.74 1.33 13.76
N PHE A 306 8.46 0.96 15.01
CA PHE A 306 7.76 1.85 15.96
C PHE A 306 8.61 2.97 16.56
N SER A 307 9.90 3.03 16.31
CA SER A 307 10.79 4.08 16.83
C SER A 307 10.69 5.35 16.01
N ILE A 308 10.22 5.29 14.77
CA ILE A 308 10.14 6.42 13.84
C ILE A 308 9.13 7.45 14.36
N LYS A 309 9.62 8.65 14.67
CA LYS A 309 8.82 9.75 15.21
C LYS A 309 8.40 10.73 14.13
N MET A 310 7.21 11.32 14.34
CA MET A 310 6.78 12.47 13.55
C MET A 310 7.60 13.70 13.92
N ILE A 311 7.78 14.61 12.95
CA ILE A 311 8.43 15.90 13.15
C ILE A 311 7.41 17.02 13.25
N ASN A 312 7.77 18.09 13.93
CA ASN A 312 7.05 19.35 13.84
C ASN A 312 7.43 20.02 12.50
N PRO A 313 6.49 20.26 11.59
CA PRO A 313 6.79 20.79 10.26
C PRO A 313 7.34 22.22 10.27
N ILE A 314 7.12 22.99 11.36
CA ILE A 314 7.61 24.37 11.54
C ILE A 314 8.98 24.36 12.21
N ALA A 315 9.09 23.68 13.36
CA ALA A 315 10.34 23.67 14.15
C ALA A 315 11.37 22.65 13.67
N GLY A 316 10.99 21.67 12.83
CA GLY A 316 11.86 20.59 12.37
C GLY A 316 12.26 19.57 13.45
N SER A 317 11.84 19.76 14.70
CA SER A 317 12.16 18.89 15.84
C SER A 317 11.23 17.66 15.87
N GLU A 318 11.73 16.58 16.46
CA GLU A 318 10.93 15.38 16.71
C GLU A 318 9.82 15.64 17.72
N THR A 319 8.71 14.96 17.53
CA THR A 319 7.57 14.97 18.45
C THR A 319 7.47 13.60 19.16
N ASN A 320 6.67 13.54 20.24
CA ASN A 320 6.39 12.28 20.92
C ASN A 320 5.44 11.35 20.12
N LYS A 321 4.89 11.82 18.99
CA LYS A 321 4.01 11.02 18.14
C LYS A 321 4.82 10.17 17.18
N LYS A 322 4.47 8.90 17.09
CA LYS A 322 5.08 7.93 16.16
C LYS A 322 4.44 8.05 14.77
N VAL A 323 5.22 7.75 13.75
CA VAL A 323 4.73 7.58 12.38
C VAL A 323 3.96 6.26 12.31
N SER A 324 2.77 6.26 11.72
CA SER A 324 2.04 5.01 11.45
C SER A 324 2.60 4.33 10.19
N SER A 325 2.44 3.00 10.09
CA SER A 325 2.82 2.24 8.91
C SER A 325 2.18 2.82 7.63
N MET A 326 0.91 3.20 7.66
CA MET A 326 0.23 3.84 6.54
C MET A 326 0.96 5.12 6.07
N ASN A 327 1.35 6.00 7.00
CA ASN A 327 2.05 7.24 6.66
C ASN A 327 3.47 6.99 6.15
N TYR A 328 4.16 5.98 6.70
CA TYR A 328 5.48 5.57 6.26
C TYR A 328 5.46 5.10 4.81
N TYR A 329 4.59 4.14 4.48
CA TYR A 329 4.50 3.60 3.12
C TYR A 329 3.91 4.61 2.14
N SER A 330 2.97 5.45 2.57
CA SER A 330 2.50 6.57 1.73
C SER A 330 3.63 7.51 1.34
N TYR A 331 4.54 7.82 2.28
CA TYR A 331 5.71 8.63 1.99
C TYR A 331 6.66 7.93 1.00
N ARG A 332 6.99 6.64 1.24
CA ARG A 332 7.93 5.85 0.43
C ARG A 332 7.49 5.67 -1.03
N LEU A 333 6.19 5.53 -1.27
CA LEU A 333 5.65 5.21 -2.59
C LEU A 333 5.27 6.43 -3.44
N MET A 334 5.55 7.65 -2.98
CA MET A 334 5.30 8.86 -3.77
C MET A 334 6.42 9.13 -4.77
N ILE A 335 6.02 9.65 -5.95
CA ILE A 335 6.95 10.20 -6.94
C ILE A 335 7.36 11.60 -6.46
N ARG A 336 8.65 11.93 -6.56
CA ARG A 336 9.22 13.25 -6.24
C ARG A 336 10.09 13.74 -7.37
N GLU A 337 10.15 15.06 -7.52
CA GLU A 337 11.12 15.68 -8.44
C GLU A 337 12.55 15.34 -7.99
N ASN A 338 13.38 14.96 -8.94
CA ASN A 338 14.80 14.64 -8.73
C ASN A 338 15.09 13.45 -7.79
N GLU A 339 14.09 12.60 -7.51
CA GLU A 339 14.26 11.36 -6.75
C GLU A 339 13.93 10.16 -7.65
N ASP A 340 14.92 9.31 -7.87
CA ASP A 340 14.72 8.06 -8.62
C ASP A 340 14.21 6.96 -7.69
N ASN A 341 12.89 6.85 -7.56
CA ASN A 341 12.28 5.83 -6.72
C ASN A 341 12.24 4.47 -7.46
N HIS A 342 13.29 3.68 -7.32
CA HIS A 342 13.42 2.38 -7.96
C HIS A 342 12.37 1.34 -7.50
N ILE A 343 11.74 1.50 -6.32
CA ILE A 343 10.63 0.64 -5.87
C ILE A 343 9.53 0.61 -6.94
N LEU A 344 9.17 1.77 -7.47
CA LEU A 344 8.09 1.92 -8.47
C LEU A 344 8.43 1.30 -9.83
N LYS A 345 9.70 0.98 -10.08
CA LYS A 345 10.18 0.32 -11.31
C LYS A 345 10.06 -1.21 -11.24
N CYS A 346 9.89 -1.80 -10.05
CA CYS A 346 9.96 -3.24 -9.81
C CYS A 346 8.71 -4.04 -10.21
N ARG A 347 7.77 -3.49 -10.99
CA ARG A 347 6.61 -4.17 -11.59
C ARG A 347 5.90 -5.15 -10.63
N ARG A 348 5.89 -6.47 -10.93
CA ARG A 348 5.24 -7.49 -10.10
C ARG A 348 5.80 -7.60 -8.69
N LEU A 349 7.09 -7.33 -8.50
CA LEU A 349 7.68 -7.30 -7.16
C LEU A 349 7.17 -6.11 -6.35
N TYR A 350 7.03 -4.94 -6.99
CA TYR A 350 6.37 -3.78 -6.40
C TYR A 350 4.94 -4.11 -5.93
N HIS A 351 4.15 -4.81 -6.75
CA HIS A 351 2.80 -5.22 -6.33
C HIS A 351 2.81 -6.18 -5.13
N LYS A 352 3.72 -7.17 -5.12
CA LYS A 352 3.88 -8.09 -3.98
C LYS A 352 4.22 -7.31 -2.72
N TYR A 353 5.17 -6.37 -2.82
CA TYR A 353 5.57 -5.51 -1.73
C TYR A 353 4.39 -4.66 -1.20
N VAL A 354 3.63 -4.00 -2.07
CA VAL A 354 2.47 -3.17 -1.66
C VAL A 354 1.39 -4.01 -0.97
N VAL A 355 1.12 -5.23 -1.46
CA VAL A 355 0.14 -6.14 -0.83
C VAL A 355 0.61 -6.54 0.57
N ASP A 356 1.87 -6.91 0.72
CA ASP A 356 2.45 -7.29 2.01
C ASP A 356 2.42 -6.11 3.01
N MET A 357 2.79 -4.91 2.55
CA MET A 357 2.71 -3.69 3.36
C MET A 357 1.27 -3.34 3.76
N TYR A 358 0.29 -3.57 2.88
CA TYR A 358 -1.11 -3.37 3.20
C TYR A 358 -1.60 -4.34 4.29
N VAL A 359 -1.20 -5.60 4.21
CA VAL A 359 -1.52 -6.60 5.26
C VAL A 359 -0.90 -6.21 6.60
N LYS A 360 0.33 -5.71 6.60
CA LYS A 360 1.00 -5.17 7.78
C LYS A 360 0.20 -4.02 8.41
N ILE A 361 -0.27 -3.06 7.59
CA ILE A 361 -1.13 -1.95 8.02
C ILE A 361 -2.45 -2.46 8.63
N GLU A 362 -3.09 -3.44 7.99
CA GLU A 362 -4.33 -4.02 8.50
C GLU A 362 -4.12 -4.80 9.81
N THR A 363 -3.01 -5.51 9.95
CA THR A 363 -2.64 -6.21 11.20
C THR A 363 -2.43 -5.21 12.35
N GLU A 364 -1.72 -4.10 12.11
CA GLU A 364 -1.54 -3.02 13.07
C GLU A 364 -2.90 -2.43 13.50
N ARG A 365 -3.76 -2.17 12.52
CA ARG A 365 -5.11 -1.63 12.75
C ARG A 365 -6.00 -2.57 13.54
N LEU A 366 -6.01 -3.87 13.20
CA LEU A 366 -6.76 -4.89 13.94
C LEU A 366 -6.23 -5.05 15.37
N THR A 367 -4.92 -4.98 15.56
CA THR A 367 -4.29 -5.03 16.88
C THR A 367 -4.71 -3.83 17.72
N PHE A 368 -4.71 -2.62 17.15
CA PHE A 368 -5.20 -1.44 17.83
C PHE A 368 -6.69 -1.58 18.24
N ILE A 369 -7.53 -2.03 17.32
CA ILE A 369 -8.97 -2.25 17.59
C ILE A 369 -9.13 -3.28 18.71
N ARG A 370 -8.40 -4.39 18.68
CA ARG A 370 -8.43 -5.45 19.70
C ARG A 370 -8.05 -4.95 21.08
N LEU A 371 -7.03 -4.10 21.18
CA LEU A 371 -6.55 -3.56 22.44
C LEU A 371 -7.45 -2.44 22.99
N ASN A 372 -8.30 -1.83 22.17
CA ASN A 372 -9.18 -0.73 22.55
C ASN A 372 -10.68 -1.10 22.52
N GLN A 373 -11.02 -2.38 22.70
CA GLN A 373 -12.42 -2.87 22.67
C GLN A 373 -13.34 -2.16 23.66
N THR A 374 -12.83 -1.76 24.82
CA THR A 374 -13.60 -1.03 25.86
C THR A 374 -14.10 0.35 25.39
N LYS A 375 -13.43 0.96 24.40
CA LYS A 375 -13.84 2.23 23.77
C LYS A 375 -14.89 2.02 22.66
N LEU A 376 -15.05 0.80 22.21
CA LEU A 376 -16.05 0.39 21.24
C LEU A 376 -17.25 -0.08 22.06
N ARG A 377 -18.35 0.67 22.07
CA ARG A 377 -19.55 0.44 22.89
C ARG A 377 -19.94 -1.04 22.95
N SER A 378 -19.92 -1.58 24.16
CA SER A 378 -20.10 -3.01 24.45
C SER A 378 -21.55 -3.50 24.40
N GLU A 379 -22.54 -2.62 24.31
CA GLU A 379 -23.97 -2.98 24.33
C GLU A 379 -24.34 -3.96 23.20
N GLU A 380 -23.68 -3.85 22.05
CA GLU A 380 -23.87 -4.79 20.93
C GLU A 380 -23.07 -6.10 21.09
N TYR A 381 -22.16 -6.17 22.04
CA TYR A 381 -21.39 -7.37 22.35
C TYR A 381 -22.28 -8.48 22.94
N ILE A 382 -23.31 -8.13 23.69
CA ILE A 382 -24.27 -9.05 24.29
C ILE A 382 -25.03 -9.79 23.17
N HIS A 383 -25.54 -9.07 22.19
CA HIS A 383 -26.25 -9.67 21.05
C HIS A 383 -25.38 -10.58 20.20
N LEU A 384 -24.11 -10.22 20.00
CA LEU A 384 -23.14 -11.06 19.26
C LEU A 384 -22.82 -12.34 20.01
N ARG A 385 -22.65 -12.26 21.34
CA ARG A 385 -22.41 -13.42 22.22
C ARG A 385 -23.60 -14.39 22.20
N ASP A 386 -24.79 -13.85 22.24
CA ASP A 386 -26.01 -14.63 22.24
C ASP A 386 -26.22 -15.34 20.88
N ALA A 387 -25.93 -14.67 19.76
CA ALA A 387 -25.96 -15.27 18.43
C ALA A 387 -24.96 -16.42 18.26
N ILE A 388 -23.75 -16.29 18.82
CA ILE A 388 -22.71 -17.35 18.73
C ILE A 388 -23.05 -18.55 19.63
N ASN A 389 -23.64 -18.30 20.79
CA ASN A 389 -24.07 -19.38 21.70
C ASN A 389 -25.24 -20.21 21.12
N THR A 390 -25.99 -19.65 20.18
CA THR A 390 -27.11 -20.34 19.52
C THR A 390 -26.64 -21.30 18.41
N ASP A 391 -25.48 -21.03 17.77
CA ASP A 391 -24.95 -21.83 16.65
C ASP A 391 -24.05 -23.01 17.05
N GLY A 392 -23.83 -23.28 18.33
CA GLY A 392 -23.26 -24.53 18.88
C GLY A 392 -21.83 -24.92 18.50
N ASN A 393 -21.10 -24.15 17.68
CA ASN A 393 -19.78 -24.52 17.16
C ASN A 393 -18.65 -23.57 17.64
N ALA A 394 -18.61 -23.33 18.94
CA ALA A 394 -17.66 -22.39 19.58
C ALA A 394 -16.18 -22.82 19.51
N GLN A 395 -15.87 -24.09 19.18
CA GLN A 395 -14.50 -24.61 19.20
C GLN A 395 -13.61 -24.12 18.03
N ASN A 396 -14.21 -23.62 16.93
CA ASN A 396 -13.48 -23.08 15.78
C ASN A 396 -13.53 -21.53 15.68
N VAL A 397 -14.14 -20.86 16.64
CA VAL A 397 -14.25 -19.41 16.67
C VAL A 397 -13.03 -18.84 17.39
N GLY A 398 -12.20 -18.11 16.68
CA GLY A 398 -11.08 -17.38 17.27
C GLY A 398 -11.55 -16.33 18.29
N ARG A 399 -10.62 -15.53 18.83
CA ARG A 399 -10.95 -14.49 19.81
C ARG A 399 -11.96 -13.48 19.23
N MET A 400 -13.10 -13.33 19.88
CA MET A 400 -14.12 -12.36 19.47
C MET A 400 -13.60 -10.94 19.59
N THR A 401 -13.76 -10.17 18.50
CA THR A 401 -13.35 -8.77 18.42
C THR A 401 -14.43 -7.98 17.70
N ILE A 402 -14.93 -6.92 18.34
CA ILE A 402 -15.91 -6.02 17.72
C ILE A 402 -15.18 -5.08 16.78
N LEU A 403 -15.55 -5.12 15.50
CA LEU A 403 -15.03 -4.21 14.49
C LEU A 403 -15.96 -2.99 14.36
N PRO A 404 -15.43 -1.74 14.40
CA PRO A 404 -16.24 -0.54 14.24
C PRO A 404 -16.75 -0.42 12.79
N ALA A 405 -17.81 0.35 12.57
CA ALA A 405 -18.34 0.66 11.24
C ALA A 405 -17.33 1.36 10.32
N THR A 406 -16.31 2.00 10.88
CA THR A 406 -15.20 2.59 10.13
C THR A 406 -14.20 1.58 9.59
N TYR A 407 -14.27 0.31 10.03
CA TYR A 407 -13.47 -0.78 9.50
C TYR A 407 -14.14 -1.36 8.27
N ILE A 408 -13.51 -1.18 7.11
CA ILE A 408 -14.06 -1.57 5.81
C ILE A 408 -14.31 -3.07 5.76
N GLY A 409 -15.53 -3.48 5.36
CA GLY A 409 -15.92 -4.89 5.26
C GLY A 409 -16.36 -5.52 6.57
N SER A 410 -16.38 -4.78 7.70
CA SER A 410 -16.97 -5.28 8.94
C SER A 410 -18.48 -5.46 8.81
N PRO A 411 -19.12 -6.35 9.59
CA PRO A 411 -20.58 -6.49 9.58
C PRO A 411 -21.29 -5.14 9.86
N ARG A 412 -20.80 -4.33 10.78
CA ARG A 412 -21.32 -3.00 11.08
C ARG A 412 -21.19 -2.04 9.90
N HIS A 413 -20.03 -2.06 9.22
CA HIS A 413 -19.80 -1.27 8.02
C HIS A 413 -20.82 -1.64 6.92
N MET A 414 -20.96 -2.94 6.64
CA MET A 414 -21.90 -3.44 5.62
C MET A 414 -23.33 -3.12 5.98
N HIS A 415 -23.72 -3.27 7.25
CA HIS A 415 -25.08 -2.98 7.72
C HIS A 415 -25.41 -1.49 7.62
N GLU A 416 -24.51 -0.59 8.09
CA GLU A 416 -24.69 0.86 7.99
C GLU A 416 -24.92 1.31 6.55
N TYR A 417 -24.10 0.82 5.62
CA TYR A 417 -24.23 1.19 4.20
C TYR A 417 -25.45 0.58 3.52
N ALA A 418 -25.83 -0.65 3.89
CA ALA A 418 -27.07 -1.26 3.39
C ALA A 418 -28.31 -0.50 3.89
N GLN A 419 -28.32 -0.08 5.15
CA GLN A 419 -29.39 0.73 5.73
C GLN A 419 -29.50 2.09 5.05
N ASP A 420 -28.36 2.78 4.82
CA ASP A 420 -28.33 4.05 4.10
C ASP A 420 -28.93 3.89 2.69
N ALA A 421 -28.53 2.84 1.96
CA ALA A 421 -29.05 2.55 0.62
C ALA A 421 -30.57 2.28 0.62
N MET A 422 -31.02 1.44 1.55
CA MET A 422 -32.46 1.11 1.68
C MET A 422 -33.29 2.32 2.10
N SER A 423 -32.74 3.25 2.88
CA SER A 423 -33.43 4.48 3.27
C SER A 423 -33.70 5.39 2.06
N TYR A 424 -32.78 5.46 1.09
CA TYR A 424 -33.03 6.20 -0.15
C TYR A 424 -34.14 5.55 -0.99
N VAL A 425 -34.05 4.23 -1.18
CA VAL A 425 -35.07 3.51 -1.95
C VAL A 425 -36.46 3.62 -1.31
N ARG A 426 -36.54 3.53 0.04
CA ARG A 426 -37.82 3.69 0.77
C ARG A 426 -38.40 5.09 0.66
N HIS A 427 -37.53 6.12 0.66
CA HIS A 427 -37.98 7.50 0.68
C HIS A 427 -38.24 8.09 -0.71
N TYR A 428 -37.44 7.71 -1.70
CA TYR A 428 -37.47 8.30 -3.04
C TYR A 428 -37.87 7.31 -4.15
N GLY A 429 -38.10 6.04 -3.82
CA GLY A 429 -38.36 4.99 -4.81
C GLY A 429 -37.09 4.49 -5.50
N THR A 430 -37.24 3.91 -6.67
CA THR A 430 -36.14 3.43 -7.51
C THR A 430 -35.28 4.60 -8.02
N ALA A 431 -33.99 4.35 -8.23
CA ALA A 431 -33.10 5.35 -8.82
C ALA A 431 -33.50 5.64 -10.28
N ASP A 432 -33.42 6.92 -10.69
CA ASP A 432 -33.70 7.32 -12.07
C ASP A 432 -32.58 6.91 -13.04
N LEU A 433 -31.32 6.88 -12.56
CA LEU A 433 -30.17 6.51 -13.37
C LEU A 433 -29.26 5.53 -12.65
N PHE A 434 -28.81 4.52 -13.41
CA PHE A 434 -27.72 3.61 -13.04
C PHE A 434 -26.57 3.81 -14.03
N ILE A 435 -25.44 4.33 -13.55
CA ILE A 435 -24.27 4.62 -14.37
C ILE A 435 -23.11 3.74 -13.94
N THR A 436 -22.50 3.03 -14.88
CA THR A 436 -21.22 2.33 -14.67
C THR A 436 -20.09 3.14 -15.26
N PHE A 437 -19.12 3.52 -14.42
CA PHE A 437 -17.93 4.25 -14.82
C PHE A 437 -16.71 3.38 -14.63
N THR A 438 -16.08 2.97 -15.75
CA THR A 438 -14.94 2.06 -15.76
C THR A 438 -13.65 2.81 -16.09
N CYS A 439 -12.55 2.44 -15.41
CA CYS A 439 -11.23 2.96 -15.72
C CYS A 439 -10.80 2.53 -17.13
N ASN A 440 -10.36 3.49 -17.93
CA ASN A 440 -9.70 3.20 -19.19
C ASN A 440 -8.17 3.27 -19.00
N PRO A 441 -7.43 2.17 -19.17
CA PRO A 441 -5.98 2.15 -19.03
C PRO A 441 -5.26 3.02 -20.08
N GLN A 442 -5.95 3.41 -21.16
CA GLN A 442 -5.41 4.29 -22.21
C GLN A 442 -5.53 5.78 -21.89
N TRP A 443 -6.06 6.17 -20.74
CA TRP A 443 -6.09 7.59 -20.37
C TRP A 443 -4.69 8.19 -20.37
N ILE A 444 -4.58 9.37 -20.98
CA ILE A 444 -3.31 10.07 -21.16
C ILE A 444 -2.61 10.33 -19.81
N GLU A 445 -3.38 10.63 -18.77
CA GLU A 445 -2.89 10.90 -17.44
C GLU A 445 -2.28 9.66 -16.74
N ILE A 446 -2.61 8.45 -17.22
CA ILE A 446 -1.95 7.22 -16.76
C ILE A 446 -0.65 7.05 -17.55
N ASN A 447 -0.73 7.12 -18.88
CA ASN A 447 0.39 6.81 -19.75
C ASN A 447 1.56 7.80 -19.61
N GLN A 448 1.29 9.06 -19.32
CA GLN A 448 2.32 10.10 -19.09
C GLN A 448 3.18 9.86 -17.85
N GLU A 449 2.67 9.08 -16.89
CA GLU A 449 3.34 8.83 -15.60
C GLU A 449 4.03 7.46 -15.53
N LEU A 450 4.01 6.70 -16.63
CA LEU A 450 4.67 5.41 -16.72
C LEU A 450 6.17 5.57 -17.01
N PHE A 451 6.99 4.80 -16.32
CA PHE A 451 8.40 4.69 -16.66
C PHE A 451 8.62 3.86 -17.93
N SER A 452 9.81 3.96 -18.51
CA SER A 452 10.18 3.22 -19.72
C SER A 452 9.85 1.72 -19.59
N GLY A 453 9.18 1.18 -20.61
CA GLY A 453 8.79 -0.23 -20.67
C GLY A 453 7.73 -0.68 -19.68
N GLN A 454 7.10 0.24 -18.93
CA GLN A 454 5.96 -0.08 -18.06
C GLN A 454 4.64 0.00 -18.81
N SER A 455 3.68 -0.76 -18.30
CA SER A 455 2.28 -0.72 -18.70
C SER A 455 1.39 -0.26 -17.52
N PRO A 456 0.14 0.15 -17.74
CA PRO A 456 -0.79 0.53 -16.66
C PRO A 456 -0.98 -0.55 -15.60
N ILE A 457 -0.82 -1.83 -15.96
CA ILE A 457 -0.88 -2.95 -15.00
C ILE A 457 0.29 -2.90 -14.01
N ASP A 458 1.45 -2.42 -14.42
CA ASP A 458 2.64 -2.32 -13.55
C ASP A 458 2.52 -1.17 -12.53
N ARG A 459 1.64 -0.20 -12.79
CA ARG A 459 1.46 1.02 -11.99
C ARG A 459 -0.01 1.20 -11.56
N ARG A 460 -0.51 0.24 -10.80
CA ARG A 460 -1.88 0.29 -10.25
C ARG A 460 -2.11 1.44 -9.29
N ASP A 461 -1.06 1.95 -8.67
CA ASP A 461 -1.07 3.16 -7.86
C ASP A 461 -1.52 4.38 -8.67
N ILE A 462 -0.93 4.60 -9.86
CA ILE A 462 -1.32 5.69 -10.77
C ILE A 462 -2.75 5.46 -11.28
N THR A 463 -3.05 4.24 -11.75
CA THR A 463 -4.39 3.88 -12.23
C THR A 463 -5.47 4.20 -11.18
N ALA A 464 -5.23 3.84 -9.91
CA ALA A 464 -6.16 4.13 -8.82
C ALA A 464 -6.29 5.64 -8.54
N ARG A 465 -5.18 6.38 -8.56
CA ARG A 465 -5.15 7.83 -8.33
C ARG A 465 -5.89 8.57 -9.43
N VAL A 466 -5.61 8.27 -10.70
CA VAL A 466 -6.29 8.86 -11.86
C VAL A 466 -7.79 8.55 -11.86
N PHE A 467 -8.16 7.28 -11.69
CA PHE A 467 -9.56 6.88 -11.61
C PHE A 467 -10.32 7.65 -10.52
N ARG A 468 -9.71 7.78 -9.33
CA ARG A 468 -10.33 8.54 -8.23
C ARG A 468 -10.58 10.01 -8.58
N GLN A 469 -9.64 10.66 -9.29
CA GLN A 469 -9.81 12.05 -9.70
C GLN A 469 -10.88 12.19 -10.79
N LYS A 470 -10.87 11.30 -11.78
CA LYS A 470 -11.89 11.29 -12.84
C LYS A 470 -13.29 10.98 -12.29
N LEU A 471 -13.42 10.02 -11.37
CA LEU A 471 -14.68 9.75 -10.69
C LEU A 471 -15.18 10.97 -9.90
N LYS A 472 -14.27 11.68 -9.23
CA LYS A 472 -14.62 12.91 -8.51
C LYS A 472 -15.10 14.00 -9.49
N SER A 473 -14.42 14.17 -10.61
CA SER A 473 -14.84 15.10 -11.67
C SER A 473 -16.20 14.73 -12.24
N LEU A 474 -16.43 13.45 -12.53
CA LEU A 474 -17.73 12.96 -13.00
C LEU A 474 -18.85 13.27 -11.99
N MET A 475 -18.63 12.99 -10.70
CA MET A 475 -19.62 13.30 -9.66
C MET A 475 -19.87 14.80 -9.50
N ASP A 476 -18.82 15.63 -9.62
CA ASP A 476 -18.97 17.09 -9.64
C ASP A 476 -19.79 17.55 -10.85
N PHE A 477 -19.62 16.91 -12.00
CA PHE A 477 -20.39 17.17 -13.23
C PHE A 477 -21.87 16.83 -13.03
N ILE A 478 -22.16 15.67 -12.49
CA ILE A 478 -23.51 15.20 -12.23
C ILE A 478 -24.21 16.10 -11.19
N VAL A 479 -23.54 16.36 -10.07
CA VAL A 479 -24.19 16.96 -8.88
C VAL A 479 -24.13 18.48 -8.88
N LYS A 480 -23.03 19.09 -9.41
CA LYS A 480 -22.86 20.55 -9.36
C LYS A 480 -23.29 21.25 -10.65
N HIS A 481 -23.13 20.57 -11.77
CA HIS A 481 -23.47 21.10 -13.08
C HIS A 481 -24.81 20.58 -13.61
N ASN A 482 -25.44 19.62 -12.88
CA ASN A 482 -26.76 19.12 -13.17
C ASN A 482 -26.91 18.57 -14.60
N VAL A 483 -25.88 17.85 -15.11
CA VAL A 483 -25.86 17.43 -16.53
C VAL A 483 -27.05 16.52 -16.91
N PHE A 484 -27.64 15.81 -15.95
CA PHE A 484 -28.88 15.05 -16.10
C PHE A 484 -30.11 15.77 -15.52
N GLY A 485 -29.99 17.01 -15.09
CA GLY A 485 -30.97 17.73 -14.30
C GLY A 485 -30.58 17.80 -12.83
N GLU A 486 -31.44 18.46 -12.03
CA GLU A 486 -31.16 18.66 -10.60
C GLU A 486 -31.14 17.33 -9.86
N THR A 487 -30.02 17.04 -9.17
CA THR A 487 -29.80 15.78 -8.43
C THR A 487 -30.35 15.90 -7.01
N ARG A 488 -31.29 15.04 -6.64
CA ARG A 488 -31.87 14.94 -5.31
C ARG A 488 -30.92 14.24 -4.34
N CYS A 489 -30.49 13.03 -4.69
CA CYS A 489 -29.46 12.29 -3.98
C CYS A 489 -28.73 11.32 -4.91
N TRP A 490 -27.64 10.79 -4.41
CA TRP A 490 -26.80 9.86 -5.15
C TRP A 490 -26.01 8.96 -4.20
N MET A 491 -25.61 7.80 -4.71
CA MET A 491 -24.64 6.91 -4.06
C MET A 491 -23.78 6.23 -5.12
N TYR A 492 -22.61 5.79 -4.74
CA TYR A 492 -21.80 4.92 -5.58
C TYR A 492 -20.95 3.94 -4.76
N SER A 493 -20.69 2.78 -5.36
CA SER A 493 -19.66 1.84 -4.93
C SER A 493 -18.52 1.81 -5.92
N VAL A 494 -17.31 1.56 -5.41
CA VAL A 494 -16.12 1.34 -6.25
C VAL A 494 -15.63 -0.06 -6.00
N GLU A 495 -15.42 -0.81 -7.06
CA GLU A 495 -14.87 -2.16 -6.99
C GLU A 495 -13.78 -2.36 -8.04
N TRP A 496 -12.98 -3.41 -7.86
CA TRP A 496 -11.93 -3.78 -8.80
C TRP A 496 -12.36 -4.99 -9.60
N GLN A 497 -12.35 -4.83 -10.92
CA GLN A 497 -12.61 -5.94 -11.83
C GLN A 497 -11.50 -6.99 -11.76
N LYS A 498 -11.78 -8.21 -12.21
CA LYS A 498 -10.79 -9.31 -12.33
C LYS A 498 -9.53 -8.90 -13.10
N ARG A 499 -9.68 -7.98 -14.08
CA ARG A 499 -8.56 -7.43 -14.88
C ARG A 499 -7.70 -6.43 -14.11
N GLY A 500 -8.04 -6.13 -12.86
CA GLY A 500 -7.30 -5.18 -12.02
C GLY A 500 -7.58 -3.72 -12.35
N LEU A 501 -8.69 -3.41 -12.99
CA LEU A 501 -9.14 -2.04 -13.26
C LEU A 501 -10.28 -1.67 -12.31
N PRO A 502 -10.25 -0.47 -11.70
CA PRO A 502 -11.33 0.00 -10.86
C PRO A 502 -12.52 0.44 -11.71
N HIS A 503 -13.73 0.20 -11.18
CA HIS A 503 -14.94 0.79 -11.73
C HIS A 503 -15.91 1.18 -10.62
N ALA A 504 -16.83 2.10 -10.94
CA ALA A 504 -17.84 2.59 -10.03
C ALA A 504 -19.23 2.30 -10.59
N HIS A 505 -20.12 1.83 -9.71
CA HIS A 505 -21.55 1.77 -9.93
C HIS A 505 -22.18 2.94 -9.20
N ILE A 506 -22.90 3.78 -9.94
CA ILE A 506 -23.45 5.05 -9.46
C ILE A 506 -24.96 5.01 -9.62
N LEU A 507 -25.70 5.25 -8.53
CA LEU A 507 -27.14 5.45 -8.52
C LEU A 507 -27.46 6.92 -8.29
N ILE A 508 -28.39 7.47 -9.08
CA ILE A 508 -28.79 8.88 -9.03
C ILE A 508 -30.30 8.97 -8.97
N TRP A 509 -30.81 9.80 -8.06
CA TRP A 509 -32.20 10.22 -7.99
C TRP A 509 -32.29 11.68 -8.37
N LEU A 510 -33.13 12.00 -9.35
CA LEU A 510 -33.34 13.35 -9.83
C LEU A 510 -34.52 14.01 -9.11
N VAL A 511 -34.59 15.35 -9.12
CA VAL A 511 -35.71 16.11 -8.57
C VAL A 511 -36.92 15.95 -9.47
N GLU A 512 -36.72 16.03 -10.78
CA GLU A 512 -37.72 15.77 -11.80
C GLU A 512 -37.43 14.40 -12.41
N ASN A 513 -38.39 13.48 -12.29
CA ASN A 513 -38.23 12.15 -12.89
C ASN A 513 -38.05 12.26 -14.38
N LEU A 514 -37.16 11.47 -14.95
CA LEU A 514 -37.03 11.35 -16.39
C LEU A 514 -38.33 10.73 -16.93
N LYS A 515 -39.14 11.53 -17.61
CA LYS A 515 -40.21 11.00 -18.47
C LYS A 515 -39.49 10.46 -19.72
N ILE A 516 -39.25 9.15 -19.75
CA ILE A 516 -38.78 8.44 -20.92
C ILE A 516 -39.98 8.19 -21.84
#